data_854bb75c88372a54ee0fcd398d294d18
#
_entry.id   854bb75c88372a54ee0fcd398d294d18
#
_cell.length_a   1.000
_cell.length_b   1.000
_cell.length_c   1.000
_cell.angle_alpha   90.00
_cell.angle_beta   90.00
_cell.angle_gamma   90.00
#
_symmetry.space_group_name_H-M   'P 1'
#
loop_
_entity.id
_entity.type
_entity.pdbx_description
1 polymer ?
#
loop_
_entity_poly.entity_id
_entity_poly.type
_entity_poly.pdbx_seq_one_letter_code
_entity_poly.pdbx_strand_id
1 'polypeptide(L)'
;YVTPSFISTIGNINWYCGYLVTILFGGVYLLWRMEEKMTWKKLLLMAYVTIGFASLATQGSSSGIVTFAVVMFVLFGMSVKDSVWMEVFWQEMTMFSAACLITCVLRRLNIFSRELILEGITDLLTFSIAGIFMTILSGIILYWIHRTRVRRSYPEKMLHRIYCGIAIAVPVMILLVLLLTLINTLAGGALTPNITDPNVTKWLTFNVSWGS
;
A
#
# COMPACT_ATOMS: atom_id res chain seq x y z
N TYR A 1 -6.49 -27.97 1.94
CA TYR A 1 -5.82 -27.47 0.71
C TYR A 1 -4.97 -26.29 1.11
N VAL A 2 -3.67 -26.50 1.24
CA VAL A 2 -2.70 -25.42 1.45
C VAL A 2 -2.54 -24.74 0.10
N THR A 3 -3.12 -23.55 -0.05
CA THR A 3 -2.79 -22.68 -1.19
C THR A 3 -1.27 -22.49 -1.20
N PRO A 4 -0.59 -22.56 -2.35
CA PRO A 4 0.86 -22.43 -2.45
C PRO A 4 1.32 -20.96 -2.27
N SER A 5 0.74 -20.27 -1.29
CA SER A 5 1.20 -18.97 -0.85
C SER A 5 2.55 -19.13 -0.14
N PHE A 6 3.44 -18.20 -0.36
CA PHE A 6 4.76 -18.17 0.27
C PHE A 6 4.59 -17.98 1.78
N ILE A 7 4.43 -19.07 2.52
CA ILE A 7 4.02 -19.03 3.94
C ILE A 7 5.22 -18.82 4.87
N SER A 8 6.46 -18.92 4.35
CA SER A 8 7.67 -18.85 5.20
C SER A 8 7.60 -19.85 6.37
N THR A 9 8.56 -19.82 7.27
CA THR A 9 8.58 -20.63 8.51
C THR A 9 7.50 -20.22 9.53
N ILE A 10 6.82 -19.08 9.33
CA ILE A 10 5.79 -18.57 10.25
C ILE A 10 4.43 -19.26 10.04
N GLY A 11 4.23 -19.94 8.91
CA GLY A 11 3.07 -20.80 8.65
C GLY A 11 1.74 -20.07 8.38
N ASN A 12 1.64 -18.75 8.63
CA ASN A 12 0.44 -17.95 8.36
C ASN A 12 0.83 -16.66 7.65
N ILE A 13 0.21 -16.40 6.48
CA ILE A 13 0.53 -15.27 5.62
C ILE A 13 0.28 -13.92 6.30
N ASN A 14 -0.78 -13.80 7.10
CA ASN A 14 -1.12 -12.55 7.78
C ASN A 14 -0.11 -12.22 8.89
N TRP A 15 0.35 -13.23 9.61
CA TRP A 15 1.38 -13.07 10.64
C TRP A 15 2.72 -12.70 10.02
N TYR A 16 3.06 -13.34 8.88
CA TYR A 16 4.26 -13.00 8.14
C TYR A 16 4.22 -11.56 7.62
N CYS A 17 3.09 -11.12 7.07
CA CYS A 17 2.91 -9.74 6.63
C CYS A 17 3.00 -8.75 7.81
N GLY A 18 2.42 -9.05 8.95
CA GLY A 18 2.53 -8.23 10.15
C GLY A 18 3.98 -8.06 10.62
N TYR A 19 4.73 -9.16 10.65
CA TYR A 19 6.17 -9.15 10.97
C TYR A 19 6.98 -8.35 9.93
N LEU A 20 6.74 -8.60 8.64
CA LEU A 20 7.40 -7.91 7.54
C LEU A 20 7.15 -6.40 7.59
N VAL A 21 5.90 -5.97 7.80
CA VAL A 21 5.52 -4.56 7.94
C VAL A 21 6.27 -3.93 9.12
N THR A 22 6.32 -4.60 10.28
CA THR A 22 7.00 -4.07 11.46
C THR A 22 8.49 -3.82 11.22
N ILE A 23 9.20 -4.78 10.61
CA ILE A 23 10.63 -4.66 10.30
C ILE A 23 10.87 -3.62 9.21
N LEU A 24 10.02 -3.60 8.18
CA LEU A 24 10.09 -2.67 7.07
C LEU A 24 9.98 -1.22 7.55
N PHE A 25 9.06 -0.93 8.46
CA PHE A 25 8.92 0.41 9.02
C PHE A 25 10.07 0.82 9.92
N GLY A 26 10.80 -0.12 10.51
CA GLY A 26 12.11 0.16 11.11
C GLY A 26 13.10 0.74 10.10
N GLY A 27 13.17 0.15 8.91
CA GLY A 27 14.00 0.65 7.80
C GLY A 27 13.54 2.01 7.28
N VAL A 28 12.23 2.19 7.10
CA VAL A 28 11.59 3.47 6.71
C VAL A 28 11.95 4.57 7.71
N TYR A 29 11.77 4.31 9.02
CA TYR A 29 12.13 5.26 10.07
C TYR A 29 13.61 5.64 10.06
N LEU A 30 14.49 4.68 9.81
CA LEU A 30 15.93 4.96 9.70
C LEU A 30 16.25 5.86 8.51
N LEU A 31 15.55 5.72 7.36
CA LEU A 31 15.71 6.63 6.22
C LEU A 31 15.35 8.07 6.59
N TRP A 32 14.31 8.29 7.40
CA TRP A 32 13.90 9.61 7.87
C TRP A 32 14.91 10.26 8.81
N ARG A 33 15.70 9.44 9.51
CA ARG A 33 16.74 9.90 10.45
C ARG A 33 18.10 10.12 9.80
N MET A 34 18.30 9.61 8.56
CA MET A 34 19.57 9.76 7.88
C MET A 34 19.74 11.17 7.28
N GLU A 35 20.99 11.61 7.24
CA GLU A 35 21.35 12.87 6.57
C GLU A 35 20.91 12.87 5.09
N GLU A 36 20.63 14.06 4.55
CA GLU A 36 20.22 14.24 3.15
C GLU A 36 21.26 13.76 2.14
N LYS A 37 22.53 13.80 2.52
CA LYS A 37 23.63 13.38 1.63
C LYS A 37 23.54 11.91 1.28
N MET A 38 23.66 11.61 0.00
CA MET A 38 23.72 10.24 -0.49
C MET A 38 25.01 9.57 -0.05
N THR A 39 24.89 8.60 0.85
CA THR A 39 26.00 7.77 1.35
C THR A 39 25.76 6.32 0.95
N TRP A 40 26.80 5.50 0.91
CA TRP A 40 26.65 4.06 0.64
C TRP A 40 25.73 3.37 1.64
N LYS A 41 25.73 3.81 2.92
CA LYS A 41 24.82 3.32 3.97
C LYS A 41 23.37 3.63 3.63
N LYS A 42 23.08 4.84 3.16
CA LYS A 42 21.74 5.25 2.72
C LYS A 42 21.29 4.42 1.51
N LEU A 43 22.19 4.18 0.56
CA LEU A 43 21.88 3.34 -0.60
C LEU A 43 21.56 1.90 -0.22
N LEU A 44 22.31 1.29 0.71
CA LEU A 44 22.01 -0.05 1.22
C LEU A 44 20.66 -0.08 1.95
N LEU A 45 20.34 0.93 2.75
CA LEU A 45 19.07 1.02 3.44
C LEU A 45 17.90 1.19 2.47
N MET A 46 18.08 2.01 1.42
CA MET A 46 17.08 2.14 0.35
C MET A 46 16.87 0.80 -0.39
N ALA A 47 17.93 0.07 -0.68
CA ALA A 47 17.83 -1.27 -1.28
C ALA A 47 17.08 -2.24 -0.35
N TYR A 48 17.40 -2.26 0.95
CA TYR A 48 16.69 -3.05 1.94
C TYR A 48 15.19 -2.73 1.99
N VAL A 49 14.81 -1.45 2.04
CA VAL A 49 13.42 -1.01 2.06
C VAL A 49 12.70 -1.39 0.75
N THR A 50 13.38 -1.22 -0.40
CA THR A 50 12.81 -1.61 -1.71
C THR A 50 12.56 -3.12 -1.80
N ILE A 51 13.49 -3.95 -1.33
CA ILE A 51 13.31 -5.41 -1.26
C ILE A 51 12.16 -5.77 -0.32
N GLY A 52 12.06 -5.09 0.83
CA GLY A 52 10.95 -5.25 1.77
C GLY A 52 9.60 -4.91 1.14
N PHE A 53 9.51 -3.84 0.36
CA PHE A 53 8.31 -3.48 -0.40
C PHE A 53 7.96 -4.53 -1.47
N ALA A 54 8.96 -5.04 -2.20
CA ALA A 54 8.74 -6.10 -3.17
C ALA A 54 8.24 -7.39 -2.48
N SER A 55 8.82 -7.74 -1.32
CA SER A 55 8.38 -8.88 -0.53
C SER A 55 6.94 -8.70 -0.03
N LEU A 56 6.55 -7.50 0.40
CA LEU A 56 5.18 -7.20 0.81
C LEU A 56 4.19 -7.33 -0.35
N ALA A 57 4.57 -6.82 -1.54
CA ALA A 57 3.74 -6.90 -2.74
C ALA A 57 3.55 -8.34 -3.25
N THR A 58 4.54 -9.22 -3.06
CA THR A 58 4.50 -10.62 -3.52
C THR A 58 3.77 -11.57 -2.57
N GLN A 59 3.45 -11.15 -1.36
CA GLN A 59 2.78 -12.02 -0.39
C GLN A 59 1.30 -12.30 -0.70
N GLY A 60 0.65 -11.49 -1.52
CA GLY A 60 -0.76 -11.67 -1.86
C GLY A 60 -1.74 -11.40 -0.72
N SER A 61 -1.29 -10.85 0.40
CA SER A 61 -2.14 -10.53 1.55
C SER A 61 -2.71 -9.12 1.46
N SER A 62 -4.01 -9.02 1.24
CA SER A 62 -4.72 -7.73 1.26
C SER A 62 -4.61 -7.02 2.61
N SER A 63 -4.58 -7.77 3.73
CA SER A 63 -4.43 -7.21 5.07
C SER A 63 -3.07 -6.54 5.27
N GLY A 64 -1.99 -7.11 4.71
CA GLY A 64 -0.65 -6.52 4.73
C GLY A 64 -0.61 -5.17 3.98
N ILE A 65 -1.21 -5.11 2.80
CA ILE A 65 -1.29 -3.87 2.00
C ILE A 65 -2.15 -2.81 2.69
N VAL A 66 -3.28 -3.19 3.29
CA VAL A 66 -4.13 -2.24 4.05
C VAL A 66 -3.35 -1.67 5.25
N THR A 67 -2.67 -2.53 6.02
CA THR A 67 -1.84 -2.08 7.15
C THR A 67 -0.74 -1.13 6.68
N PHE A 68 -0.05 -1.48 5.59
CA PHE A 68 0.95 -0.62 4.96
C PHE A 68 0.36 0.74 4.57
N ALA A 69 -0.81 0.76 3.91
CA ALA A 69 -1.47 2.00 3.49
C ALA A 69 -1.83 2.90 4.68
N VAL A 70 -2.32 2.31 5.79
CA VAL A 70 -2.63 3.06 7.02
C VAL A 70 -1.38 3.69 7.61
N VAL A 71 -0.28 2.95 7.71
CA VAL A 71 0.97 3.49 8.26
C VAL A 71 1.54 4.57 7.34
N MET A 72 1.55 4.36 6.01
CA MET A 72 1.99 5.39 5.06
C MET A 72 1.11 6.65 5.12
N PHE A 73 -0.18 6.51 5.39
CA PHE A 73 -1.07 7.66 5.60
C PHE A 73 -0.69 8.45 6.85
N VAL A 74 -0.35 7.78 7.95
CA VAL A 74 0.15 8.44 9.18
C VAL A 74 1.47 9.17 8.90
N LEU A 75 2.41 8.50 8.22
CA LEU A 75 3.69 9.09 7.84
C LEU A 75 3.51 10.30 6.90
N PHE A 76 2.56 10.25 5.98
CA PHE A 76 2.18 11.41 5.18
C PHE A 76 1.76 12.58 6.04
N GLY A 77 0.86 12.36 7.01
CA GLY A 77 0.43 13.39 7.96
C GLY A 77 1.59 14.01 8.75
N MET A 78 2.54 13.19 9.21
CA MET A 78 3.73 13.66 9.91
C MET A 78 4.64 14.51 9.01
N SER A 79 4.74 14.15 7.72
CA SER A 79 5.62 14.83 6.76
C SER A 79 5.07 16.16 6.25
N VAL A 80 3.77 16.44 6.40
CA VAL A 80 3.12 17.65 5.83
C VAL A 80 3.77 18.95 6.28
N LYS A 81 4.23 19.02 7.52
CA LYS A 81 4.81 20.23 8.12
C LYS A 81 6.29 20.47 7.76
N ASP A 82 6.97 19.44 7.29
CA ASP A 82 8.40 19.49 7.00
C ASP A 82 8.68 19.05 5.55
N SER A 83 9.24 19.99 4.78
CA SER A 83 9.53 19.75 3.36
C SER A 83 10.60 18.66 3.12
N VAL A 84 11.52 18.47 4.08
CA VAL A 84 12.54 17.40 4.01
C VAL A 84 11.87 16.05 4.22
N TRP A 85 11.03 15.96 5.24
CA TRP A 85 10.29 14.72 5.52
C TRP A 85 9.31 14.37 4.40
N MET A 86 8.66 15.38 3.82
CA MET A 86 7.79 15.16 2.65
C MET A 86 8.57 14.64 1.44
N GLU A 87 9.78 15.12 1.22
CA GLU A 87 10.64 14.61 0.15
C GLU A 87 11.04 13.15 0.40
N VAL A 88 11.44 12.80 1.63
CA VAL A 88 11.73 11.40 2.01
C VAL A 88 10.50 10.51 1.86
N PHE A 89 9.33 10.97 2.30
CA PHE A 89 8.07 10.23 2.11
C PHE A 89 7.82 9.89 0.63
N TRP A 90 7.98 10.86 -0.28
CA TRP A 90 7.79 10.62 -1.71
C TRP A 90 8.91 9.78 -2.33
N GLN A 91 10.13 9.81 -1.78
CA GLN A 91 11.17 8.85 -2.13
C GLN A 91 10.74 7.42 -1.79
N GLU A 92 10.18 7.20 -0.61
CA GLU A 92 9.64 5.89 -0.17
C GLU A 92 8.46 5.43 -1.04
N MET A 93 7.54 6.32 -1.38
CA MET A 93 6.44 6.02 -2.31
C MET A 93 6.96 5.65 -3.71
N THR A 94 8.03 6.30 -4.18
CA THR A 94 8.67 5.95 -5.45
C THR A 94 9.37 4.59 -5.37
N MET A 95 10.02 4.27 -4.26
CA MET A 95 10.63 2.95 -4.04
C MET A 95 9.57 1.85 -3.98
N PHE A 96 8.44 2.10 -3.32
CA PHE A 96 7.32 1.15 -3.27
C PHE A 96 6.75 0.87 -4.67
N SER A 97 6.46 1.92 -5.44
CA SER A 97 5.94 1.76 -6.80
C SER A 97 6.95 1.10 -7.74
N ALA A 98 8.25 1.42 -7.61
CA ALA A 98 9.31 0.75 -8.35
C ALA A 98 9.43 -0.74 -7.98
N ALA A 99 9.26 -1.09 -6.70
CA ALA A 99 9.23 -2.47 -6.23
C ALA A 99 8.04 -3.25 -6.83
N CYS A 100 6.85 -2.64 -6.89
CA CYS A 100 5.69 -3.21 -7.57
C CYS A 100 5.94 -3.42 -9.07
N LEU A 101 6.57 -2.45 -9.72
CA LEU A 101 6.94 -2.54 -11.15
C LEU A 101 7.96 -3.66 -11.40
N ILE A 102 9.01 -3.77 -10.57
CA ILE A 102 10.00 -4.84 -10.65
C ILE A 102 9.30 -6.20 -10.49
N THR A 103 8.44 -6.33 -9.50
CA THR A 103 7.65 -7.55 -9.27
C THR A 103 6.80 -7.89 -10.48
N CYS A 104 6.15 -6.90 -11.10
CA CYS A 104 5.37 -7.07 -12.33
C CYS A 104 6.24 -7.60 -13.49
N VAL A 105 7.42 -7.03 -13.68
CA VAL A 105 8.35 -7.46 -14.73
C VAL A 105 8.83 -8.89 -14.49
N LEU A 106 9.27 -9.21 -13.28
CA LEU A 106 9.73 -10.56 -12.91
C LEU A 106 8.62 -11.61 -13.08
N ARG A 107 7.38 -11.25 -12.76
CA ARG A 107 6.21 -12.10 -12.94
C ARG A 107 5.92 -12.36 -14.42
N ARG A 108 5.98 -11.34 -15.29
CA ARG A 108 5.81 -11.46 -16.74
C ARG A 108 6.92 -12.28 -17.41
N LEU A 109 8.12 -12.24 -16.88
CA LEU A 109 9.26 -13.04 -17.35
C LEU A 109 9.22 -14.49 -16.87
N ASN A 110 8.17 -14.91 -16.13
CA ASN A 110 8.02 -16.25 -15.56
C ASN A 110 9.24 -16.72 -14.75
N ILE A 111 9.92 -15.78 -14.08
CA ILE A 111 11.11 -16.09 -13.25
C ILE A 111 10.69 -16.86 -11.99
N PHE A 112 9.45 -16.69 -11.54
CA PHE A 112 8.91 -17.47 -10.44
C PHE A 112 8.50 -18.87 -10.94
N SER A 113 9.07 -19.90 -10.33
CA SER A 113 8.84 -21.32 -10.69
C SER A 113 7.40 -21.81 -10.43
N ARG A 114 6.55 -21.01 -9.81
CA ARG A 114 5.12 -21.26 -9.59
C ARG A 114 4.33 -20.03 -9.92
N GLU A 115 3.13 -20.20 -10.47
CA GLU A 115 2.18 -19.08 -10.62
C GLU A 115 1.90 -18.49 -9.23
N LEU A 116 2.31 -17.25 -9.04
CA LEU A 116 1.92 -16.47 -7.87
C LEU A 116 0.44 -16.12 -8.02
N ILE A 117 -0.41 -16.84 -7.29
CA ILE A 117 -1.83 -16.52 -7.20
C ILE A 117 -1.95 -15.33 -6.24
N LEU A 118 -1.97 -14.14 -6.82
CA LEU A 118 -2.23 -12.92 -6.07
C LEU A 118 -3.69 -12.52 -6.31
N GLU A 119 -4.38 -12.16 -5.25
CA GLU A 119 -5.79 -11.79 -5.31
C GLU A 119 -5.99 -10.31 -4.94
N GLY A 120 -7.03 -9.70 -5.51
CA GLY A 120 -7.47 -8.37 -5.15
C GLY A 120 -6.44 -7.26 -5.40
N ILE A 121 -6.15 -6.46 -4.39
CA ILE A 121 -5.29 -5.27 -4.48
C ILE A 121 -3.86 -5.63 -4.88
N THR A 122 -3.33 -6.75 -4.40
CA THR A 122 -1.96 -7.17 -4.71
C THR A 122 -1.80 -7.56 -6.17
N ASP A 123 -2.80 -8.19 -6.78
CA ASP A 123 -2.79 -8.50 -8.20
C ASP A 123 -2.86 -7.23 -9.04
N LEU A 124 -3.73 -6.28 -8.67
CA LEU A 124 -3.83 -4.98 -9.32
C LEU A 124 -2.48 -4.24 -9.31
N LEU A 125 -1.78 -4.22 -8.18
CA LEU A 125 -0.49 -3.53 -8.02
C LEU A 125 0.65 -4.18 -8.79
N THR A 126 0.64 -5.52 -8.91
CA THR A 126 1.79 -6.27 -9.42
C THR A 126 1.61 -6.82 -10.84
N PHE A 127 0.40 -6.76 -11.42
CA PHE A 127 0.14 -7.30 -12.75
C PHE A 127 -0.32 -6.27 -13.78
N SER A 128 -0.86 -5.14 -13.34
CA SER A 128 -1.43 -4.14 -14.23
C SER A 128 -0.45 -3.01 -14.59
N ILE A 129 -0.87 -2.20 -15.56
CA ILE A 129 -0.21 -0.93 -15.92
C ILE A 129 -0.17 0.05 -14.72
N ALA A 130 -0.95 -0.22 -13.67
CA ALA A 130 -1.01 0.60 -12.47
C ALA A 130 0.37 0.82 -11.83
N GLY A 131 1.25 -0.19 -11.81
CA GLY A 131 2.61 -0.07 -11.28
C GLY A 131 3.45 0.96 -12.05
N ILE A 132 3.33 1.00 -13.38
CA ILE A 132 4.03 1.99 -14.23
C ILE A 132 3.48 3.39 -13.92
N PHE A 133 2.14 3.52 -13.92
CA PHE A 133 1.50 4.80 -13.64
C PHE A 133 1.87 5.33 -12.26
N MET A 134 1.83 4.50 -11.22
CA MET A 134 2.21 4.88 -9.86
C MET A 134 3.67 5.31 -9.77
N THR A 135 4.59 4.63 -10.48
CA THR A 135 6.01 4.99 -10.49
C THR A 135 6.24 6.34 -11.13
N ILE A 136 5.60 6.61 -12.27
CA ILE A 136 5.70 7.90 -12.97
C ILE A 136 5.09 9.00 -12.10
N LEU A 137 3.90 8.78 -11.56
CA LEU A 137 3.18 9.76 -10.74
C LEU A 137 3.98 10.11 -9.47
N SER A 138 4.46 9.10 -8.74
CA SER A 138 5.25 9.32 -7.52
C SER A 138 6.57 10.04 -7.82
N GLY A 139 7.23 9.70 -8.94
CA GLY A 139 8.44 10.38 -9.39
C GLY A 139 8.20 11.86 -9.77
N ILE A 140 7.09 12.15 -10.44
CA ILE A 140 6.69 13.53 -10.77
C ILE A 140 6.43 14.33 -9.49
N ILE A 141 5.70 13.75 -8.53
CA ILE A 141 5.40 14.42 -7.26
C ILE A 141 6.69 14.63 -6.45
N LEU A 142 7.57 13.63 -6.40
CA LEU A 142 8.88 13.77 -5.74
C LEU A 142 9.68 14.92 -6.35
N TYR A 143 9.77 14.98 -7.68
CA TYR A 143 10.45 16.08 -8.38
C TYR A 143 9.81 17.43 -8.06
N TRP A 144 8.49 17.51 -8.03
CA TRP A 144 7.76 18.74 -7.71
C TRP A 144 8.00 19.19 -6.26
N ILE A 145 7.95 18.27 -5.28
CA ILE A 145 8.26 18.57 -3.87
C ILE A 145 9.70 19.05 -3.72
N HIS A 146 10.66 18.33 -4.32
CA HIS A 146 12.07 18.76 -4.33
C HIS A 146 12.23 20.19 -4.90
N ARG A 147 11.61 20.47 -6.03
CA ARG A 147 11.67 21.80 -6.67
C ARG A 147 11.04 22.89 -5.81
N THR A 148 9.90 22.64 -5.18
CA THR A 148 9.23 23.63 -4.28
C THR A 148 10.06 23.87 -3.03
N ARG A 149 10.71 22.84 -2.49
CA ARG A 149 11.64 22.95 -1.36
C ARG A 149 12.83 23.84 -1.72
N VAL A 150 13.50 23.56 -2.83
CA VAL A 150 14.66 24.36 -3.29
C VAL A 150 14.27 25.82 -3.55
N ARG A 151 13.07 26.07 -4.07
CA ARG A 151 12.54 27.43 -4.31
C ARG A 151 11.98 28.11 -3.06
N ARG A 152 12.01 27.46 -1.90
CA ARG A 152 11.40 27.94 -0.64
C ARG A 152 9.92 28.29 -0.79
N SER A 153 9.21 27.59 -1.68
CA SER A 153 7.78 27.78 -1.95
C SER A 153 6.96 26.54 -1.59
N TYR A 154 7.35 25.85 -0.51
CA TYR A 154 6.70 24.62 -0.06
C TYR A 154 5.22 24.87 0.29
N PRO A 155 4.28 24.09 -0.31
CA PRO A 155 2.85 24.36 -0.20
C PRO A 155 2.22 23.67 1.02
N GLU A 156 2.74 23.91 2.22
CA GLU A 156 2.30 23.28 3.48
C GLU A 156 0.77 23.33 3.66
N LYS A 157 0.17 24.53 3.48
CA LYS A 157 -1.28 24.72 3.69
C LYS A 157 -2.13 23.87 2.73
N MET A 158 -1.68 23.72 1.49
CA MET A 158 -2.37 22.90 0.50
C MET A 158 -2.28 21.41 0.87
N LEU A 159 -1.09 20.93 1.20
CA LEU A 159 -0.85 19.54 1.60
C LEU A 159 -1.62 19.19 2.88
N HIS A 160 -1.66 20.11 3.84
CA HIS A 160 -2.44 19.92 5.06
C HIS A 160 -3.95 19.79 4.76
N ARG A 161 -4.49 20.62 3.86
CA ARG A 161 -5.90 20.48 3.43
C ARG A 161 -6.18 19.15 2.74
N ILE A 162 -5.26 18.69 1.88
CA ILE A 162 -5.37 17.37 1.22
C ILE A 162 -5.37 16.27 2.26
N TYR A 163 -4.44 16.31 3.21
CA TYR A 163 -4.38 15.33 4.31
C TYR A 163 -5.68 15.29 5.11
N CYS A 164 -6.16 16.44 5.58
CA CYS A 164 -7.42 16.53 6.33
C CYS A 164 -8.61 16.06 5.50
N GLY A 165 -8.66 16.39 4.21
CA GLY A 165 -9.69 15.91 3.30
C GLY A 165 -9.73 14.39 3.20
N ILE A 166 -8.58 13.74 3.02
CA ILE A 166 -8.47 12.28 2.98
C ILE A 166 -8.81 11.67 4.35
N ALA A 167 -8.31 12.28 5.45
CA ALA A 167 -8.56 11.82 6.81
C ALA A 167 -10.06 11.81 7.19
N ILE A 168 -10.84 12.68 6.58
CA ILE A 168 -12.30 12.71 6.75
C ILE A 168 -12.99 11.79 5.73
N ALA A 169 -12.60 11.86 4.46
CA ALA A 169 -13.25 11.13 3.38
C ALA A 169 -13.16 9.60 3.55
N VAL A 170 -11.99 9.08 3.96
CA VAL A 170 -11.80 7.63 4.11
C VAL A 170 -12.69 7.03 5.19
N PRO A 171 -12.73 7.54 6.44
CA PRO A 171 -13.65 7.03 7.45
C PRO A 171 -15.13 7.19 7.07
N VAL A 172 -15.50 8.30 6.42
CA VAL A 172 -16.87 8.52 5.94
C VAL A 172 -17.25 7.48 4.89
N MET A 173 -16.37 7.21 3.93
CA MET A 173 -16.57 6.16 2.92
C MET A 173 -16.72 4.77 3.57
N ILE A 174 -15.86 4.43 4.53
CA ILE A 174 -15.94 3.16 5.25
C ILE A 174 -17.27 3.06 6.00
N LEU A 175 -17.66 4.11 6.72
CA LEU A 175 -18.92 4.16 7.45
C LEU A 175 -20.13 3.99 6.52
N LEU A 176 -20.09 4.65 5.35
CA LEU A 176 -21.15 4.54 4.35
C LEU A 176 -21.25 3.14 3.77
N VAL A 177 -20.14 2.49 3.47
CA VAL A 177 -20.10 1.08 3.02
C VAL A 177 -20.66 0.16 4.10
N LEU A 178 -20.26 0.34 5.37
CA LEU A 178 -20.79 -0.45 6.48
C LEU A 178 -22.29 -0.25 6.68
N LEU A 179 -22.77 0.98 6.55
CA LEU A 179 -24.19 1.29 6.63
C LEU A 179 -24.99 0.62 5.50
N LEU A 180 -24.49 0.72 4.27
CA LEU A 180 -25.11 0.08 3.10
C LEU A 180 -25.13 -1.45 3.23
N THR A 181 -24.06 -2.06 3.73
CA THR A 181 -24.01 -3.51 3.97
C THR A 181 -25.00 -3.91 5.07
N LEU A 182 -25.11 -3.12 6.14
CA LEU A 182 -26.07 -3.36 7.21
C LEU A 182 -27.51 -3.28 6.69
N ILE A 183 -27.85 -2.22 5.95
CA ILE A 183 -29.20 -2.04 5.36
C ILE A 183 -29.52 -3.19 4.41
N ASN A 184 -28.56 -3.59 3.55
CA ASN A 184 -28.75 -4.72 2.63
C ASN A 184 -29.00 -6.04 3.37
N THR A 185 -28.26 -6.26 4.46
CA THR A 185 -28.44 -7.46 5.31
C THR A 185 -29.81 -7.47 5.99
N LEU A 186 -30.25 -6.33 6.53
CA LEU A 186 -31.56 -6.18 7.16
C LEU A 186 -32.72 -6.31 6.15
N ALA A 187 -32.51 -5.88 4.90
CA ALA A 187 -33.46 -6.02 3.80
C ALA A 187 -33.45 -7.42 3.14
N GLY A 188 -32.76 -8.40 3.73
CA GLY A 188 -32.68 -9.76 3.20
C GLY A 188 -32.02 -9.87 1.83
N GLY A 189 -31.11 -8.93 1.50
CA GLY A 189 -30.42 -8.88 0.22
C GLY A 189 -31.22 -8.21 -0.91
N ALA A 190 -32.36 -7.60 -0.60
CA ALA A 190 -33.26 -7.00 -1.61
C ALA A 190 -32.62 -5.83 -2.40
N LEU A 191 -31.57 -5.19 -1.88
CA LEU A 191 -30.87 -4.11 -2.58
C LEU A 191 -29.88 -4.60 -3.66
N THR A 192 -29.58 -5.90 -3.67
CA THR A 192 -28.62 -6.49 -4.62
C THR A 192 -29.17 -7.68 -5.42
N PRO A 193 -30.46 -7.68 -5.83
CA PRO A 193 -31.08 -8.85 -6.47
C PRO A 193 -30.47 -9.23 -7.83
N ASN A 194 -29.72 -8.34 -8.45
CA ASN A 194 -29.15 -8.53 -9.80
C ASN A 194 -27.61 -8.55 -9.82
N ILE A 195 -26.93 -8.53 -8.69
CA ILE A 195 -25.49 -8.63 -8.68
C ILE A 195 -25.12 -10.11 -8.71
N THR A 196 -24.94 -10.64 -9.91
CA THR A 196 -24.55 -12.06 -10.16
C THR A 196 -23.07 -12.32 -9.93
N ASP A 197 -22.24 -11.28 -9.73
CA ASP A 197 -20.83 -11.47 -9.44
C ASP A 197 -20.62 -11.90 -7.98
N PRO A 198 -20.16 -13.17 -7.75
CA PRO A 198 -19.96 -13.69 -6.40
C PRO A 198 -18.92 -12.93 -5.60
N ASN A 199 -18.03 -12.16 -6.25
CA ASN A 199 -17.04 -11.34 -5.56
C ASN A 199 -17.67 -10.06 -5.00
N VAL A 200 -18.57 -9.44 -5.75
CA VAL A 200 -19.29 -8.23 -5.30
C VAL A 200 -20.29 -8.59 -4.19
N THR A 201 -20.99 -9.71 -4.30
CA THR A 201 -21.86 -10.20 -3.23
C THR A 201 -21.11 -10.55 -1.95
N LYS A 202 -19.90 -11.10 -2.03
CA LYS A 202 -19.04 -11.33 -0.85
C LYS A 202 -18.67 -10.05 -0.12
N TRP A 203 -18.47 -8.95 -0.83
CA TRP A 203 -18.15 -7.65 -0.22
C TRP A 203 -19.39 -6.97 0.41
N LEU A 204 -20.57 -7.23 -0.15
CA LEU A 204 -21.83 -6.62 0.30
C LEU A 204 -22.58 -7.47 1.33
N THR A 205 -22.28 -8.75 1.44
CA THR A 205 -22.78 -9.62 2.50
C THR A 205 -21.61 -9.98 3.42
N PHE A 206 -21.62 -9.45 4.63
CA PHE A 206 -20.69 -9.85 5.69
C PHE A 206 -21.01 -11.30 6.08
N ASN A 207 -20.54 -12.26 5.29
CA ASN A 207 -20.51 -13.65 5.70
C ASN A 207 -19.34 -13.83 6.66
N VAL A 208 -19.53 -13.45 7.91
CA VAL A 208 -18.68 -13.91 9.01
C VAL A 208 -19.05 -15.35 9.29
N SER A 209 -18.60 -16.28 8.47
CA SER A 209 -18.53 -17.67 8.86
C SER A 209 -17.39 -17.80 9.87
N TRP A 210 -17.73 -17.68 11.15
CA TRP A 210 -16.88 -18.18 12.21
C TRP A 210 -16.83 -19.68 12.01
N GLY A 211 -15.70 -20.18 11.51
CA GLY A 211 -15.49 -21.61 11.36
C GLY A 211 -15.62 -22.28 12.71
N SER A 212 -16.62 -23.12 12.81
CA SER A 212 -16.74 -24.16 13.82
C SER A 212 -15.64 -25.19 13.65
#